data_275c25bc5da60cbe8aa92c6268e96068
#
_entry.id   275c25bc5da60cbe8aa92c6268e96068
#
_cell.length_a   1.000
_cell.length_b   1.000
_cell.length_c   1.000
_cell.angle_alpha   90.00
_cell.angle_beta   90.00
_cell.angle_gamma   90.00
#
_symmetry.space_group_name_H-M   'P 1'
#
loop_
_entity.id
_entity.type
_entity.pdbx_description
1 polymer ?
#
loop_
_entity_poly.entity_id
_entity_poly.type
_entity_poly.pdbx_seq_one_letter_code
_entity_poly.pdbx_strand_id
1 'polypeptide(L)'
;MVQTAGMANKKRKLSPKTVLKLPDLEQSKSAVLNSLTSHSSQRSYDHAIREFIDWYCSEPRLAFNKTVVTRYRINLEQAQYASSTINLRLAAIRRLAYEAADCGLPSPDLAAGIRRVKGVKKHGMRIGNWLTADQGKRLLSAFGGEDLRGRRDYAMIAVPLGCGLRRAEVAGLTVEDVQQREEHWVIADLAGKGGHVRTVPVPTWVKVAVDRWLIAAGISTGPIFRAINKAKRVGTSGFSPKAIWGVVKAGSSKCGLDRVAPHDLGRTCARLCHEAGGELEQIQFLPGHVSVQTTERYLGCKQRLRNAVNDKIGLEPATS
;
A
#
# COMPACT_ATOMS: atom_id res chain seq x y z
N MET A 1 -62.37 -5.42 -39.70
CA MET A 1 -61.07 -4.75 -39.68
C MET A 1 -61.04 -3.85 -38.48
N VAL A 2 -60.37 -4.25 -37.43
CA VAL A 2 -60.18 -3.44 -36.19
C VAL A 2 -58.71 -3.14 -36.13
N GLN A 3 -58.33 -1.86 -36.29
CA GLN A 3 -56.96 -1.38 -36.12
C GLN A 3 -56.69 -1.22 -34.64
N THR A 4 -55.75 -1.99 -34.12
CA THR A 4 -55.16 -1.79 -32.78
C THR A 4 -54.03 -0.79 -32.89
N ALA A 5 -54.26 0.42 -32.37
CA ALA A 5 -53.25 1.46 -32.20
C ALA A 5 -52.30 1.09 -31.06
N GLY A 6 -51.03 0.79 -31.39
CA GLY A 6 -49.98 0.57 -30.43
C GLY A 6 -49.59 1.90 -29.75
N MET A 7 -49.87 2.03 -28.45
CA MET A 7 -49.36 3.09 -27.62
C MET A 7 -47.88 2.89 -27.34
N ALA A 8 -47.02 3.65 -28.00
CA ALA A 8 -45.61 3.74 -27.67
C ALA A 8 -45.42 4.43 -26.33
N ASN A 9 -44.95 3.67 -25.34
CA ASN A 9 -44.65 4.16 -24.00
C ASN A 9 -43.40 5.07 -24.06
N LYS A 10 -43.56 6.38 -24.17
CA LYS A 10 -42.49 7.37 -24.10
C LYS A 10 -41.85 7.30 -22.72
N LYS A 11 -40.69 6.67 -22.61
CA LYS A 11 -39.82 6.76 -21.40
C LYS A 11 -39.62 8.24 -21.07
N ARG A 12 -40.21 8.70 -19.98
CA ARG A 12 -39.98 10.05 -19.40
C ARG A 12 -38.49 10.21 -19.15
N LYS A 13 -37.78 11.05 -19.90
CA LYS A 13 -36.42 11.47 -19.55
C LYS A 13 -36.51 12.21 -18.21
N LEU A 14 -35.95 11.62 -17.17
CA LEU A 14 -35.80 12.28 -15.87
C LEU A 14 -34.93 13.53 -16.06
N SER A 15 -35.39 14.67 -15.54
CA SER A 15 -34.57 15.88 -15.53
C SER A 15 -33.39 15.70 -14.57
N PRO A 16 -32.16 16.11 -14.95
CA PRO A 16 -30.99 15.97 -14.08
C PRO A 16 -31.18 16.69 -12.76
N LYS A 17 -30.82 16.02 -11.64
CA LYS A 17 -30.86 16.60 -10.29
C LYS A 17 -29.59 17.45 -10.06
N THR A 18 -29.78 18.65 -9.52
CA THR A 18 -28.65 19.49 -9.08
C THR A 18 -28.28 19.26 -7.62
N VAL A 19 -29.22 18.81 -6.80
CA VAL A 19 -29.04 18.44 -5.38
C VAL A 19 -29.31 16.96 -5.24
N LEU A 20 -28.32 16.20 -4.73
CA LEU A 20 -28.44 14.78 -4.48
C LEU A 20 -28.82 14.55 -3.02
N LYS A 21 -29.66 13.54 -2.78
CA LYS A 21 -30.06 13.08 -1.45
C LYS A 21 -29.25 11.84 -1.06
N LEU A 22 -29.30 11.48 0.22
CA LEU A 22 -28.59 10.32 0.76
C LEU A 22 -28.81 9.02 -0.02
N PRO A 23 -30.04 8.61 -0.42
CA PRO A 23 -30.24 7.41 -1.24
C PRO A 23 -29.55 7.46 -2.60
N ASP A 24 -29.54 8.62 -3.27
CA ASP A 24 -28.88 8.81 -4.56
C ASP A 24 -27.35 8.62 -4.43
N LEU A 25 -26.78 9.18 -3.35
CA LEU A 25 -25.35 9.11 -3.05
C LEU A 25 -24.92 7.70 -2.64
N GLU A 26 -25.72 6.98 -1.87
CA GLU A 26 -25.44 5.59 -1.47
C GLU A 26 -25.45 4.65 -2.67
N GLN A 27 -26.38 4.80 -3.61
CA GLN A 27 -26.41 4.03 -4.83
C GLN A 27 -25.16 4.29 -5.67
N SER A 28 -24.80 5.56 -5.86
CA SER A 28 -23.60 5.94 -6.61
C SER A 28 -22.32 5.47 -5.92
N LYS A 29 -22.26 5.49 -4.59
CA LYS A 29 -21.15 4.92 -3.81
C LYS A 29 -20.98 3.43 -4.07
N SER A 30 -22.06 2.67 -4.06
CA SER A 30 -22.05 1.23 -4.34
C SER A 30 -21.49 0.96 -5.73
N ALA A 31 -21.88 1.73 -6.75
CA ALA A 31 -21.36 1.62 -8.11
C ALA A 31 -19.83 1.89 -8.13
N VAL A 32 -19.35 2.94 -7.45
CA VAL A 32 -17.92 3.21 -7.32
C VAL A 32 -17.18 2.02 -6.71
N LEU A 33 -17.68 1.47 -5.59
CA LEU A 33 -16.98 0.38 -4.89
C LEU A 33 -16.92 -0.88 -5.74
N ASN A 34 -18.00 -1.22 -6.45
CA ASN A 34 -18.07 -2.38 -7.35
C ASN A 34 -17.12 -2.26 -8.55
N SER A 35 -16.81 -1.04 -8.99
CA SER A 35 -15.86 -0.80 -10.09
C SER A 35 -14.39 -0.90 -9.68
N LEU A 36 -14.08 -1.08 -8.39
CA LEU A 36 -12.73 -1.20 -7.87
C LEU A 36 -12.36 -2.66 -7.63
N THR A 37 -11.24 -3.10 -8.21
CA THR A 37 -10.77 -4.49 -8.13
C THR A 37 -10.06 -4.82 -6.81
N SER A 38 -9.52 -3.82 -6.11
CA SER A 38 -8.74 -4.02 -4.88
C SER A 38 -9.57 -3.72 -3.64
N HIS A 39 -9.70 -4.68 -2.72
CA HIS A 39 -10.34 -4.48 -1.40
C HIS A 39 -9.74 -3.33 -0.59
N SER A 40 -8.43 -3.07 -0.73
CA SER A 40 -7.78 -1.93 -0.06
C SER A 40 -8.25 -0.61 -0.66
N SER A 41 -8.41 -0.54 -1.99
CA SER A 41 -8.96 0.64 -2.67
C SER A 41 -10.43 0.83 -2.32
N GLN A 42 -11.22 -0.25 -2.32
CA GLN A 42 -12.63 -0.21 -1.90
C GLN A 42 -12.78 0.40 -0.50
N ARG A 43 -12.02 -0.07 0.50
CA ARG A 43 -12.05 0.47 1.86
C ARG A 43 -11.65 1.94 1.94
N SER A 44 -10.62 2.34 1.18
CA SER A 44 -10.15 3.72 1.19
C SER A 44 -11.14 4.68 0.54
N TYR A 45 -11.78 4.24 -0.55
CA TYR A 45 -12.82 5.02 -1.25
C TYR A 45 -14.12 5.06 -0.46
N ASP A 46 -14.55 3.94 0.12
CA ASP A 46 -15.73 3.87 0.98
C ASP A 46 -15.61 4.86 2.14
N HIS A 47 -14.47 4.87 2.85
CA HIS A 47 -14.24 5.84 3.91
C HIS A 47 -14.26 7.29 3.40
N ALA A 48 -13.57 7.57 2.29
CA ALA A 48 -13.50 8.91 1.71
C ALA A 48 -14.87 9.42 1.24
N ILE A 49 -15.70 8.54 0.66
CA ILE A 49 -17.04 8.89 0.18
C ILE A 49 -17.99 9.08 1.35
N ARG A 50 -17.93 8.22 2.39
CA ARG A 50 -18.76 8.41 3.59
C ARG A 50 -18.49 9.75 4.27
N GLU A 51 -17.24 10.10 4.53
CA GLU A 51 -16.90 11.40 5.12
C GLU A 51 -17.35 12.58 4.25
N PHE A 52 -17.29 12.43 2.93
CA PHE A 52 -17.84 13.45 2.04
C PHE A 52 -19.36 13.53 2.13
N ILE A 53 -20.07 12.40 2.14
CA ILE A 53 -21.52 12.35 2.26
C ILE A 53 -21.98 12.99 3.58
N ASP A 54 -21.32 12.65 4.69
CA ASP A 54 -21.62 13.21 6.00
C ASP A 54 -21.44 14.74 5.99
N TRP A 55 -20.33 15.23 5.44
CA TRP A 55 -20.09 16.66 5.30
C TRP A 55 -21.10 17.33 4.34
N TYR A 56 -21.38 16.72 3.18
CA TYR A 56 -22.29 17.26 2.17
C TYR A 56 -23.74 17.34 2.68
N CYS A 57 -24.19 16.33 3.38
CA CYS A 57 -25.56 16.27 3.93
C CYS A 57 -25.73 17.09 5.21
N SER A 58 -24.65 17.50 5.90
CA SER A 58 -24.73 18.40 7.05
C SER A 58 -25.17 19.83 6.67
N GLU A 59 -24.98 20.21 5.40
CA GLU A 59 -25.45 21.48 4.82
C GLU A 59 -26.51 21.18 3.75
N PRO A 60 -27.81 21.06 4.13
CA PRO A 60 -28.87 20.75 3.17
C PRO A 60 -29.00 21.84 2.10
N ARG A 61 -29.34 21.45 0.86
CA ARG A 61 -29.57 22.30 -0.31
C ARG A 61 -28.32 22.74 -1.09
N LEU A 62 -27.15 22.21 -0.82
CA LEU A 62 -25.98 22.45 -1.68
C LEU A 62 -26.12 21.65 -2.97
N ALA A 63 -25.89 22.28 -4.11
CA ALA A 63 -25.79 21.59 -5.40
C ALA A 63 -24.51 20.78 -5.48
N PHE A 64 -24.58 19.52 -5.94
CA PHE A 64 -23.39 18.70 -6.15
C PHE A 64 -22.65 19.14 -7.41
N ASN A 65 -21.79 20.13 -7.25
CA ASN A 65 -21.07 20.79 -8.34
C ASN A 65 -19.60 21.12 -7.96
N LYS A 66 -18.88 21.71 -8.91
CA LYS A 66 -17.47 22.12 -8.74
C LYS A 66 -17.25 22.99 -7.51
N THR A 67 -18.14 23.95 -7.24
CA THR A 67 -18.00 24.91 -6.13
C THR A 67 -18.06 24.19 -4.79
N VAL A 68 -19.01 23.28 -4.63
CA VAL A 68 -19.17 22.48 -3.40
C VAL A 68 -17.96 21.59 -3.17
N VAL A 69 -17.48 20.88 -4.20
CA VAL A 69 -16.27 20.03 -4.07
C VAL A 69 -15.03 20.88 -3.80
N THR A 70 -14.96 22.11 -4.33
CA THR A 70 -13.88 23.04 -3.98
C THR A 70 -13.96 23.46 -2.50
N ARG A 71 -15.16 23.76 -1.98
CA ARG A 71 -15.38 24.04 -0.53
C ARG A 71 -14.95 22.85 0.34
N TYR A 72 -15.31 21.63 -0.05
CA TYR A 72 -14.87 20.44 0.66
C TYR A 72 -13.35 20.31 0.69
N ARG A 73 -12.67 20.58 -0.45
CA ARG A 73 -11.20 20.61 -0.48
C ARG A 73 -10.63 21.61 0.52
N ILE A 74 -11.17 22.84 0.55
CA ILE A 74 -10.73 23.89 1.48
C ILE A 74 -10.97 23.45 2.94
N ASN A 75 -12.10 22.83 3.24
CA ASN A 75 -12.39 22.27 4.57
C ASN A 75 -11.34 21.22 4.98
N LEU A 76 -10.94 20.33 4.06
CA LEU A 76 -9.87 19.35 4.32
C LEU A 76 -8.50 20.02 4.54
N GLU A 77 -8.19 21.09 3.84
CA GLU A 77 -6.97 21.89 4.00
C GLU A 77 -6.96 22.58 5.38
N GLN A 78 -8.06 23.19 5.78
CA GLN A 78 -8.23 23.81 7.10
C GLN A 78 -8.13 22.79 8.24
N ALA A 79 -8.64 21.58 8.04
CA ALA A 79 -8.49 20.45 8.96
C ALA A 79 -7.07 19.82 8.93
N GLN A 80 -6.10 20.46 8.25
CA GLN A 80 -4.69 20.06 8.20
C GLN A 80 -4.43 18.63 7.68
N TYR A 81 -5.31 18.07 6.83
CA TYR A 81 -5.06 16.79 6.21
C TYR A 81 -3.85 16.83 5.27
N ALA A 82 -3.09 15.73 5.23
CA ALA A 82 -1.96 15.62 4.30
C ALA A 82 -2.43 15.71 2.83
N SER A 83 -1.64 16.36 1.97
CA SER A 83 -1.95 16.53 0.53
C SER A 83 -2.32 15.22 -0.17
N SER A 84 -1.68 14.09 0.21
CA SER A 84 -2.00 12.76 -0.33
C SER A 84 -3.40 12.29 0.08
N THR A 85 -3.83 12.57 1.31
CA THR A 85 -5.17 12.24 1.81
C THR A 85 -6.23 13.08 1.11
N ILE A 86 -6.00 14.39 0.99
CA ILE A 86 -6.90 15.29 0.26
C ILE A 86 -7.06 14.85 -1.18
N ASN A 87 -5.97 14.54 -1.87
CA ASN A 87 -6.01 14.11 -3.27
C ASN A 87 -6.70 12.75 -3.45
N LEU A 88 -6.53 11.82 -2.52
CA LEU A 88 -7.26 10.54 -2.50
C LEU A 88 -8.77 10.77 -2.36
N ARG A 89 -9.18 11.60 -1.40
CA ARG A 89 -10.59 11.95 -1.18
C ARG A 89 -11.20 12.62 -2.41
N LEU A 90 -10.50 13.57 -3.01
CA LEU A 90 -10.94 14.21 -4.26
C LEU A 90 -11.05 13.22 -5.42
N ALA A 91 -10.14 12.24 -5.51
CA ALA A 91 -10.25 11.19 -6.52
C ALA A 91 -11.51 10.33 -6.34
N ALA A 92 -11.82 9.95 -5.10
CA ALA A 92 -13.03 9.20 -4.78
C ALA A 92 -14.31 10.00 -5.11
N ILE A 93 -14.36 11.30 -4.76
CA ILE A 93 -15.52 12.16 -5.05
C ILE A 93 -15.69 12.40 -6.55
N ARG A 94 -14.60 12.56 -7.30
CA ARG A 94 -14.69 12.68 -8.76
C ARG A 94 -15.31 11.42 -9.38
N ARG A 95 -14.92 10.24 -8.90
CA ARG A 95 -15.49 8.99 -9.36
C ARG A 95 -16.96 8.87 -8.96
N LEU A 96 -17.32 9.26 -7.73
CA LEU A 96 -18.71 9.33 -7.28
C LEU A 96 -19.55 10.23 -8.21
N ALA A 97 -19.03 11.38 -8.63
CA ALA A 97 -19.73 12.29 -9.53
C ALA A 97 -19.98 11.67 -10.92
N TYR A 98 -19.05 10.90 -11.45
CA TYR A 98 -19.24 10.19 -12.71
C TYR A 98 -20.27 9.08 -12.59
N GLU A 99 -20.15 8.21 -11.62
CA GLU A 99 -21.11 7.12 -11.40
C GLU A 99 -22.54 7.68 -11.16
N ALA A 100 -22.65 8.80 -10.45
CA ALA A 100 -23.92 9.48 -10.28
C ALA A 100 -24.48 10.04 -11.62
N ALA A 101 -23.60 10.59 -12.46
CA ALA A 101 -24.00 11.10 -13.78
C ALA A 101 -24.42 9.95 -14.72
N ASP A 102 -23.72 8.84 -14.71
CA ASP A 102 -24.04 7.64 -15.48
C ASP A 102 -25.40 7.04 -15.04
N CYS A 103 -25.75 7.19 -13.78
CA CYS A 103 -27.09 6.88 -13.26
C CYS A 103 -28.16 7.94 -13.60
N GLY A 104 -27.80 9.01 -14.33
CA GLY A 104 -28.72 10.06 -14.74
C GLY A 104 -29.11 11.04 -13.63
N LEU A 105 -28.37 11.07 -12.51
CA LEU A 105 -28.67 11.94 -11.36
C LEU A 105 -28.23 13.39 -11.64
N PRO A 106 -26.92 13.76 -11.70
CA PRO A 106 -26.48 15.06 -12.19
C PRO A 106 -26.30 15.04 -13.73
N SER A 107 -26.18 16.22 -14.31
CA SER A 107 -25.79 16.30 -15.72
C SER A 107 -24.30 15.92 -15.91
N PRO A 108 -23.90 15.38 -17.07
CA PRO A 108 -22.49 15.11 -17.40
C PRO A 108 -21.60 16.37 -17.25
N ASP A 109 -22.11 17.55 -17.53
CA ASP A 109 -21.38 18.81 -17.40
C ASP A 109 -21.04 19.16 -15.94
N LEU A 110 -21.93 18.83 -14.99
CA LEU A 110 -21.66 18.98 -13.57
C LEU A 110 -20.54 18.02 -13.12
N ALA A 111 -20.58 16.76 -13.56
CA ALA A 111 -19.54 15.78 -13.28
C ALA A 111 -18.19 16.21 -13.88
N ALA A 112 -18.18 16.68 -15.12
CA ALA A 112 -17.00 17.24 -15.77
C ALA A 112 -16.48 18.49 -15.04
N GLY A 113 -17.36 19.32 -14.49
CA GLY A 113 -17.02 20.46 -13.65
C GLY A 113 -16.28 20.00 -12.37
N ILE A 114 -16.77 18.99 -11.70
CA ILE A 114 -16.16 18.38 -10.50
C ILE A 114 -14.78 17.82 -10.82
N ARG A 115 -14.59 17.16 -11.97
CA ARG A 115 -13.28 16.67 -12.43
C ARG A 115 -12.22 17.75 -12.48
N ARG A 116 -12.59 18.98 -12.86
CA ARG A 116 -11.69 20.12 -12.97
C ARG A 116 -11.26 20.74 -11.62
N VAL A 117 -11.78 20.28 -10.48
CA VAL A 117 -11.29 20.70 -9.16
C VAL A 117 -9.83 20.29 -9.05
N LYS A 118 -8.91 21.23 -8.89
CA LYS A 118 -7.48 20.94 -8.74
C LYS A 118 -7.20 20.32 -7.39
N GLY A 119 -6.33 19.31 -7.37
CA GLY A 119 -5.79 18.73 -6.14
C GLY A 119 -4.80 19.67 -5.45
N VAL A 120 -4.36 19.31 -4.26
CA VAL A 120 -3.35 20.04 -3.51
C VAL A 120 -1.96 19.59 -3.94
N LYS A 121 -1.07 20.56 -4.21
CA LYS A 121 0.33 20.27 -4.57
C LYS A 121 1.05 19.62 -3.37
N LYS A 122 1.86 18.63 -3.66
CA LYS A 122 2.79 18.08 -2.66
C LYS A 122 4.03 18.99 -2.65
N HIS A 123 4.28 19.64 -1.53
CA HIS A 123 5.52 20.37 -1.33
C HIS A 123 6.54 19.42 -0.69
N GLY A 124 7.62 19.13 -1.42
CA GLY A 124 8.71 18.27 -0.98
C GLY A 124 8.42 16.75 -1.05
N MET A 125 9.47 15.96 -1.00
CA MET A 125 9.39 14.51 -0.80
C MET A 125 9.67 14.22 0.67
N ARG A 126 8.73 13.59 1.38
CA ARG A 126 9.07 12.93 2.64
C ARG A 126 9.97 11.75 2.30
N ILE A 127 11.25 11.90 2.57
CA ILE A 127 12.15 10.77 2.63
C ILE A 127 11.65 9.96 3.83
N GLY A 128 11.12 8.74 3.60
CA GLY A 128 10.63 7.91 4.70
C GLY A 128 11.76 7.50 5.64
N ASN A 129 11.41 6.89 6.74
CA ASN A 129 12.38 6.35 7.67
C ASN A 129 13.04 5.09 7.09
N TRP A 130 14.26 4.87 7.42
CA TRP A 130 14.98 3.60 7.27
C TRP A 130 15.91 3.42 8.47
N LEU A 131 16.36 2.21 8.67
CA LEU A 131 17.31 1.87 9.71
C LEU A 131 18.73 1.80 9.14
N THR A 132 19.73 2.16 9.93
CA THR A 132 21.11 1.77 9.66
C THR A 132 21.26 0.25 9.88
N ALA A 133 22.35 -0.34 9.39
CA ALA A 133 22.64 -1.76 9.62
C ALA A 133 22.63 -2.12 11.12
N ASP A 134 23.23 -1.26 11.98
CA ASP A 134 23.29 -1.47 13.42
C ASP A 134 21.91 -1.34 14.10
N GLN A 135 21.09 -0.39 13.65
CA GLN A 135 19.71 -0.29 14.11
C GLN A 135 18.87 -1.50 13.70
N GLY A 136 19.10 -2.04 12.49
CA GLY A 136 18.48 -3.29 12.02
C GLY A 136 18.87 -4.49 12.88
N LYS A 137 20.17 -4.63 13.20
CA LYS A 137 20.68 -5.67 14.11
C LYS A 137 20.08 -5.54 15.52
N ARG A 138 20.02 -4.32 16.07
CA ARG A 138 19.38 -4.06 17.37
C ARG A 138 17.90 -4.44 17.37
N LEU A 139 17.18 -4.12 16.29
CA LEU A 139 15.77 -4.50 16.17
C LEU A 139 15.58 -6.02 16.14
N LEU A 140 16.42 -6.74 15.40
CA LEU A 140 16.42 -8.21 15.37
C LEU A 140 16.71 -8.78 16.76
N SER A 141 17.72 -8.26 17.46
CA SER A 141 18.10 -8.71 18.80
C SER A 141 16.99 -8.50 19.84
N ALA A 142 16.09 -7.54 19.65
CA ALA A 142 14.95 -7.33 20.55
C ALA A 142 13.96 -8.50 20.57
N PHE A 143 14.07 -9.41 19.59
CA PHE A 143 13.27 -10.62 19.45
C PHE A 143 14.09 -11.92 19.62
N GLY A 144 15.32 -11.83 20.11
CA GLY A 144 16.25 -12.96 20.24
C GLY A 144 15.89 -13.97 21.35
N GLY A 145 14.65 -14.01 21.82
CA GLY A 145 14.18 -15.00 22.80
C GLY A 145 14.08 -16.40 22.20
N GLU A 146 14.48 -17.43 23.00
CA GLU A 146 14.44 -18.85 22.61
C GLU A 146 13.02 -19.43 22.64
N ASP A 147 12.04 -18.71 23.16
CA ASP A 147 10.65 -19.14 23.19
C ASP A 147 9.99 -19.08 21.79
N LEU A 148 8.88 -19.77 21.64
CA LEU A 148 8.13 -19.83 20.37
C LEU A 148 7.78 -18.44 19.81
N ARG A 149 7.45 -17.50 20.69
CA ARG A 149 7.07 -16.16 20.27
C ARG A 149 8.28 -15.36 19.79
N GLY A 150 9.40 -15.44 20.50
CA GLY A 150 10.66 -14.81 20.11
C GLY A 150 11.15 -15.30 18.75
N ARG A 151 11.16 -16.63 18.53
CA ARG A 151 11.54 -17.23 17.23
C ARG A 151 10.64 -16.77 16.09
N ARG A 152 9.30 -16.77 16.31
CA ARG A 152 8.34 -16.26 15.31
C ARG A 152 8.57 -14.79 14.99
N ASP A 153 8.65 -13.95 16.01
CA ASP A 153 8.73 -12.51 15.86
C ASP A 153 10.09 -12.12 15.24
N TYR A 154 11.17 -12.82 15.59
CA TYR A 154 12.47 -12.67 14.93
C TYR A 154 12.39 -12.95 13.41
N ALA A 155 11.86 -14.13 13.03
CA ALA A 155 11.70 -14.49 11.63
C ALA A 155 10.79 -13.51 10.89
N MET A 156 9.71 -13.03 11.55
CA MET A 156 8.77 -12.06 11.01
C MET A 156 9.41 -10.68 10.72
N ILE A 157 10.43 -10.29 11.47
CA ILE A 157 11.21 -9.07 11.24
C ILE A 157 12.34 -9.32 10.24
N ALA A 158 12.96 -10.50 10.27
CA ALA A 158 14.04 -10.89 9.36
C ALA A 158 13.58 -10.87 7.88
N VAL A 159 12.39 -11.39 7.59
CA VAL A 159 11.86 -11.47 6.22
C VAL A 159 11.77 -10.09 5.55
N PRO A 160 11.10 -9.06 6.06
CA PRO A 160 11.06 -7.77 5.42
C PRO A 160 12.42 -7.04 5.41
N LEU A 161 13.28 -7.26 6.41
CA LEU A 161 14.62 -6.66 6.44
C LEU A 161 15.59 -7.30 5.42
N GLY A 162 15.48 -8.59 5.16
CA GLY A 162 16.36 -9.29 4.23
C GLY A 162 15.80 -9.44 2.81
N CYS A 163 14.47 -9.49 2.66
CA CYS A 163 13.82 -9.73 1.38
C CYS A 163 13.00 -8.54 0.85
N GLY A 164 12.89 -7.46 1.61
CA GLY A 164 12.16 -6.26 1.17
C GLY A 164 10.63 -6.39 1.10
N LEU A 165 10.04 -7.45 1.67
CA LEU A 165 8.63 -7.74 1.56
C LEU A 165 7.74 -6.70 2.26
N ARG A 166 6.59 -6.44 1.63
CA ARG A 166 5.54 -5.62 2.25
C ARG A 166 4.83 -6.40 3.35
N ARG A 167 4.30 -5.70 4.33
CA ARG A 167 3.55 -6.27 5.46
C ARG A 167 2.45 -7.26 5.05
N ALA A 168 1.71 -6.96 3.99
CA ALA A 168 0.66 -7.86 3.51
C ALA A 168 1.23 -9.13 2.86
N GLU A 169 2.36 -9.02 2.18
CA GLU A 169 3.09 -10.14 1.58
C GLU A 169 3.64 -11.06 2.68
N VAL A 170 4.26 -10.48 3.72
CA VAL A 170 4.70 -11.26 4.90
C VAL A 170 3.54 -12.00 5.57
N ALA A 171 2.37 -11.36 5.67
CA ALA A 171 1.19 -11.98 6.28
C ALA A 171 0.62 -13.15 5.45
N GLY A 172 0.73 -13.07 4.14
CA GLY A 172 0.24 -14.09 3.22
C GLY A 172 1.24 -15.19 2.91
N LEU A 173 2.49 -15.07 3.36
CA LEU A 173 3.56 -16.01 3.01
C LEU A 173 3.28 -17.41 3.53
N THR A 174 3.42 -18.40 2.65
CA THR A 174 3.25 -19.83 2.96
C THR A 174 4.57 -20.59 2.85
N VAL A 175 4.61 -21.79 3.40
CA VAL A 175 5.79 -22.67 3.32
C VAL A 175 6.09 -23.03 1.86
N GLU A 176 5.05 -23.22 1.06
CA GLU A 176 5.11 -23.59 -0.36
C GLU A 176 5.72 -22.49 -1.23
N ASP A 177 5.63 -21.23 -0.80
CA ASP A 177 6.21 -20.09 -1.51
C ASP A 177 7.75 -20.08 -1.41
N VAL A 178 8.32 -20.72 -0.36
CA VAL A 178 9.76 -20.74 -0.12
C VAL A 178 10.38 -21.97 -0.78
N GLN A 179 11.02 -21.75 -1.92
CA GLN A 179 11.55 -22.83 -2.77
C GLN A 179 13.05 -22.67 -2.98
N GLN A 180 13.73 -23.78 -3.29
CA GLN A 180 15.09 -23.74 -3.79
C GLN A 180 15.05 -23.69 -5.31
N ARG A 181 15.69 -22.69 -5.88
CA ARG A 181 15.89 -22.56 -7.32
C ARG A 181 17.38 -22.34 -7.60
N GLU A 182 17.92 -23.12 -8.48
CA GLU A 182 19.36 -23.20 -8.67
C GLU A 182 20.04 -23.48 -7.33
N GLU A 183 20.97 -22.73 -6.88
CA GLU A 183 21.62 -22.91 -5.57
C GLU A 183 21.11 -21.94 -4.49
N HIS A 184 20.00 -21.22 -4.77
CA HIS A 184 19.49 -20.17 -3.90
C HIS A 184 18.08 -20.47 -3.39
N TRP A 185 17.81 -20.06 -2.15
CA TRP A 185 16.45 -19.99 -1.63
C TRP A 185 15.75 -18.76 -2.18
N VAL A 186 14.51 -18.93 -2.60
CA VAL A 186 13.66 -17.85 -3.13
C VAL A 186 12.25 -17.93 -2.57
N ILE A 187 11.58 -16.78 -2.52
CA ILE A 187 10.12 -16.71 -2.43
C ILE A 187 9.63 -16.61 -3.87
N ALA A 188 9.02 -17.71 -4.34
CA ALA A 188 8.58 -17.82 -5.72
C ALA A 188 7.20 -17.18 -5.91
N ASP A 189 6.98 -16.63 -7.10
CA ASP A 189 5.68 -16.20 -7.61
C ASP A 189 4.88 -15.28 -6.66
N LEU A 190 5.61 -14.45 -5.90
CA LEU A 190 5.04 -13.53 -4.94
C LEU A 190 4.15 -12.48 -5.63
N ALA A 191 2.83 -12.57 -5.43
CA ALA A 191 1.86 -11.63 -5.95
C ALA A 191 1.91 -10.31 -5.17
N GLY A 192 2.37 -9.26 -5.83
CA GLY A 192 2.47 -7.90 -5.30
C GLY A 192 1.22 -7.05 -5.55
N LYS A 193 1.31 -5.77 -5.16
CA LYS A 193 0.26 -4.79 -5.43
C LYS A 193 0.05 -4.64 -6.96
N GLY A 194 -1.21 -4.73 -7.40
CA GLY A 194 -1.56 -4.60 -8.82
C GLY A 194 -1.41 -5.90 -9.62
N GLY A 195 -1.25 -7.05 -8.97
CA GLY A 195 -1.17 -8.36 -9.62
C GLY A 195 0.22 -8.67 -10.24
N HIS A 196 1.22 -7.81 -9.99
CA HIS A 196 2.58 -8.08 -10.46
C HIS A 196 3.18 -9.24 -9.66
N VAL A 197 3.59 -10.29 -10.36
CA VAL A 197 4.25 -11.45 -9.79
C VAL A 197 5.77 -11.27 -9.88
N ARG A 198 6.48 -11.63 -8.81
CA ARG A 198 7.95 -11.60 -8.79
C ARG A 198 8.51 -12.72 -7.93
N THR A 199 9.74 -13.11 -8.20
CA THR A 199 10.54 -13.99 -7.35
C THR A 199 11.54 -13.16 -6.55
N VAL A 200 11.64 -13.43 -5.26
CA VAL A 200 12.51 -12.68 -4.35
C VAL A 200 13.55 -13.61 -3.74
N PRO A 201 14.84 -13.35 -3.88
CA PRO A 201 15.89 -14.15 -3.25
C PRO A 201 15.83 -14.03 -1.73
N VAL A 202 16.05 -15.15 -1.03
CA VAL A 202 16.05 -15.24 0.43
C VAL A 202 17.49 -15.44 0.92
N PRO A 203 18.08 -14.46 1.61
CA PRO A 203 19.41 -14.63 2.20
C PRO A 203 19.42 -15.79 3.20
N THR A 204 20.56 -16.48 3.29
CA THR A 204 20.74 -17.67 4.16
C THR A 204 20.33 -17.40 5.61
N TRP A 205 20.70 -16.24 6.17
CA TRP A 205 20.35 -15.88 7.54
C TRP A 205 18.84 -15.71 7.77
N VAL A 206 18.09 -15.25 6.74
CA VAL A 206 16.62 -15.17 6.77
C VAL A 206 16.02 -16.56 6.71
N LYS A 207 16.53 -17.41 5.81
CA LYS A 207 16.08 -18.81 5.69
C LYS A 207 16.27 -19.55 7.00
N VAL A 208 17.43 -19.46 7.63
CA VAL A 208 17.71 -20.06 8.94
C VAL A 208 16.74 -19.55 10.01
N ALA A 209 16.43 -18.26 10.02
CA ALA A 209 15.47 -17.70 10.97
C ALA A 209 14.06 -18.26 10.77
N VAL A 210 13.61 -18.37 9.52
CA VAL A 210 12.31 -18.96 9.16
C VAL A 210 12.27 -20.43 9.55
N ASP A 211 13.31 -21.21 9.23
CA ASP A 211 13.37 -22.65 9.56
C ASP A 211 13.34 -22.91 11.07
N ARG A 212 14.11 -22.14 11.85
CA ARG A 212 14.07 -22.23 13.32
C ARG A 212 12.67 -22.01 13.87
N TRP A 213 11.93 -21.07 13.30
CA TRP A 213 10.53 -20.87 13.67
C TRP A 213 9.65 -22.03 13.23
N LEU A 214 9.73 -22.48 11.97
CA LEU A 214 8.90 -23.56 11.43
C LEU A 214 9.09 -24.86 12.20
N ILE A 215 10.35 -25.23 12.48
CA ILE A 215 10.70 -26.43 13.27
C ILE A 215 10.12 -26.33 14.68
N ALA A 216 10.35 -25.21 15.38
CA ALA A 216 9.87 -25.02 16.74
C ALA A 216 8.34 -25.00 16.85
N ALA A 217 7.65 -24.57 15.79
CA ALA A 217 6.20 -24.47 15.72
C ALA A 217 5.53 -25.75 15.16
N GLY A 218 6.28 -26.72 14.64
CA GLY A 218 5.77 -27.91 13.97
C GLY A 218 4.99 -27.59 12.69
N ILE A 219 5.42 -26.57 11.94
CA ILE A 219 4.75 -26.12 10.72
C ILE A 219 5.47 -26.70 9.51
N SER A 220 4.77 -27.52 8.72
CA SER A 220 5.27 -28.13 7.49
C SER A 220 4.55 -27.63 6.22
N THR A 221 3.36 -27.03 6.36
CA THR A 221 2.54 -26.58 5.23
C THR A 221 1.72 -25.32 5.58
N GLY A 222 1.30 -24.59 4.55
CA GLY A 222 0.42 -23.43 4.67
C GLY A 222 1.08 -22.18 5.29
N PRO A 223 0.32 -21.29 5.95
CA PRO A 223 0.85 -20.02 6.43
C PRO A 223 2.07 -20.17 7.34
N ILE A 224 3.17 -19.47 7.02
CA ILE A 224 4.40 -19.47 7.83
C ILE A 224 4.13 -18.82 9.19
N PHE A 225 3.57 -17.61 9.20
CA PHE A 225 3.36 -16.89 10.45
C PHE A 225 1.97 -17.11 10.99
N ARG A 226 1.88 -17.69 12.17
CA ARG A 226 0.64 -18.08 12.85
C ARG A 226 0.55 -17.47 14.25
N ALA A 227 -0.68 -17.30 14.73
CA ALA A 227 -0.92 -16.83 16.08
C ALA A 227 -0.52 -17.92 17.11
N ILE A 228 -0.04 -17.47 18.27
CA ILE A 228 0.25 -18.31 19.44
C ILE A 228 -0.72 -17.88 20.53
N ASN A 229 -1.52 -18.80 21.06
CA ASN A 229 -2.47 -18.55 22.12
C ASN A 229 -1.79 -18.43 23.51
N LYS A 230 -2.58 -18.13 24.56
CA LYS A 230 -2.07 -18.02 25.93
C LYS A 230 -1.48 -19.33 26.46
N ALA A 231 -1.97 -20.47 25.98
CA ALA A 231 -1.47 -21.82 26.32
C ALA A 231 -0.23 -22.22 25.48
N LYS A 232 0.44 -21.27 24.81
CA LYS A 232 1.62 -21.47 23.94
C LYS A 232 1.38 -22.42 22.76
N ARG A 233 0.13 -22.65 22.37
CA ARG A 233 -0.20 -23.48 21.19
C ARG A 233 -0.25 -22.59 19.94
N VAL A 234 0.34 -23.10 18.86
CA VAL A 234 0.36 -22.47 17.54
C VAL A 234 -0.98 -22.72 16.84
N GLY A 235 -1.61 -21.68 16.33
CA GLY A 235 -2.85 -21.79 15.56
C GLY A 235 -2.60 -22.31 14.13
N THR A 236 -3.67 -22.55 13.40
CA THR A 236 -3.62 -22.97 11.99
C THR A 236 -3.76 -21.81 11.01
N SER A 237 -4.41 -20.73 11.43
CA SER A 237 -4.67 -19.57 10.60
C SER A 237 -3.46 -18.62 10.50
N GLY A 238 -3.30 -17.98 9.35
CA GLY A 238 -2.24 -17.01 9.10
C GLY A 238 -2.35 -15.75 9.98
N PHE A 239 -1.23 -15.09 10.16
CA PHE A 239 -1.11 -13.88 10.96
C PHE A 239 -1.61 -12.66 10.16
N SER A 240 -2.43 -11.82 10.77
CA SER A 240 -2.99 -10.67 10.04
C SER A 240 -1.94 -9.57 9.81
N PRO A 241 -2.07 -8.76 8.73
CA PRO A 241 -1.18 -7.61 8.54
C PRO A 241 -1.19 -6.61 9.71
N LYS A 242 -2.34 -6.47 10.41
CA LYS A 242 -2.45 -5.63 11.62
C LYS A 242 -1.61 -6.17 12.77
N ALA A 243 -1.59 -7.49 12.94
CA ALA A 243 -0.80 -8.12 13.99
C ALA A 243 0.72 -7.99 13.73
N ILE A 244 1.16 -8.12 12.47
CA ILE A 244 2.56 -7.83 12.09
C ILE A 244 2.95 -6.39 12.44
N TRP A 245 2.05 -5.43 12.16
CA TRP A 245 2.28 -4.03 12.55
C TRP A 245 2.51 -3.91 14.07
N GLY A 246 1.72 -4.62 14.88
CA GLY A 246 1.88 -4.65 16.34
C GLY A 246 3.23 -5.20 16.78
N VAL A 247 3.70 -6.29 16.17
CA VAL A 247 5.01 -6.88 16.46
C VAL A 247 6.13 -5.88 16.14
N VAL A 248 6.12 -5.28 14.93
CA VAL A 248 7.12 -4.29 14.54
C VAL A 248 7.17 -3.12 15.52
N LYS A 249 5.99 -2.57 15.90
CA LYS A 249 5.91 -1.45 16.83
C LYS A 249 6.43 -1.81 18.23
N ALA A 250 6.07 -2.98 18.72
CA ALA A 250 6.55 -3.45 20.03
C ALA A 250 8.07 -3.62 20.06
N GLY A 251 8.67 -4.21 19.03
CA GLY A 251 10.12 -4.36 18.93
C GLY A 251 10.84 -3.02 18.74
N SER A 252 10.30 -2.17 17.88
CA SER A 252 10.86 -0.83 17.65
C SER A 252 10.88 0.00 18.93
N SER A 253 9.81 -0.04 19.72
CA SER A 253 9.75 0.69 21.01
C SER A 253 10.78 0.18 22.01
N LYS A 254 10.97 -1.15 22.09
CA LYS A 254 12.03 -1.74 22.96
C LYS A 254 13.44 -1.25 22.64
N CYS A 255 13.67 -0.85 21.38
CA CYS A 255 14.97 -0.35 20.89
C CYS A 255 15.07 1.17 20.87
N GLY A 256 14.07 1.91 21.32
CA GLY A 256 14.01 3.37 21.18
C GLY A 256 13.85 3.83 19.71
N LEU A 257 13.25 3.01 18.86
CA LEU A 257 13.02 3.27 17.43
C LEU A 257 11.51 3.52 17.14
N ASP A 258 10.86 4.35 17.95
CA ASP A 258 9.39 4.52 17.97
C ASP A 258 8.76 4.96 16.65
N ARG A 259 9.52 5.61 15.78
CA ARG A 259 9.04 6.09 14.48
C ARG A 259 9.06 5.02 13.39
N VAL A 260 9.62 3.83 13.64
CA VAL A 260 9.71 2.75 12.64
C VAL A 260 8.36 2.07 12.46
N ALA A 261 8.01 1.82 11.21
CA ALA A 261 6.81 1.10 10.78
C ALA A 261 7.20 -0.06 9.85
N PRO A 262 6.33 -1.07 9.64
CA PRO A 262 6.64 -2.22 8.78
C PRO A 262 7.14 -1.87 7.37
N HIS A 263 6.63 -0.78 6.79
CA HIS A 263 7.07 -0.34 5.47
C HIS A 263 8.53 0.15 5.45
N ASP A 264 9.03 0.65 6.58
CA ASP A 264 10.40 1.13 6.70
C ASP A 264 11.41 -0.02 6.72
N LEU A 265 11.01 -1.25 7.12
CA LEU A 265 11.85 -2.44 7.06
C LEU A 265 12.20 -2.81 5.62
N GLY A 266 11.22 -2.85 4.73
CA GLY A 266 11.47 -3.08 3.30
C GLY A 266 12.28 -1.95 2.66
N ARG A 267 12.08 -0.70 3.11
CA ARG A 267 12.91 0.43 2.68
C ARG A 267 14.34 0.29 3.18
N THR A 268 14.53 -0.18 4.40
CA THR A 268 15.84 -0.48 4.98
C THR A 268 16.58 -1.54 4.14
N CYS A 269 15.90 -2.64 3.78
CA CYS A 269 16.46 -3.66 2.88
C CYS A 269 16.99 -3.03 1.59
N ALA A 270 16.14 -2.30 0.87
CA ALA A 270 16.54 -1.68 -0.40
C ALA A 270 17.68 -0.66 -0.21
N ARG A 271 17.66 0.11 0.89
CA ARG A 271 18.72 1.09 1.18
C ARG A 271 20.06 0.43 1.47
N LEU A 272 20.08 -0.61 2.30
CA LEU A 272 21.30 -1.34 2.62
C LEU A 272 21.85 -2.07 1.41
N CYS A 273 21.00 -2.65 0.55
CA CYS A 273 21.44 -3.22 -0.74
C CYS A 273 22.10 -2.16 -1.63
N HIS A 274 21.53 -0.96 -1.71
CA HIS A 274 22.11 0.13 -2.50
C HIS A 274 23.42 0.65 -1.90
N GLU A 275 23.54 0.72 -0.59
CA GLU A 275 24.78 1.11 0.11
C GLU A 275 25.89 0.07 -0.07
N ALA A 276 25.51 -1.20 -0.20
CA ALA A 276 26.42 -2.30 -0.53
C ALA A 276 26.83 -2.36 -2.03
N GLY A 277 26.38 -1.41 -2.86
CA GLY A 277 26.73 -1.33 -4.28
C GLY A 277 25.78 -2.07 -5.22
N GLY A 278 24.63 -2.55 -4.73
CA GLY A 278 23.61 -3.20 -5.56
C GLY A 278 23.02 -2.26 -6.62
N GLU A 279 22.76 -2.80 -7.79
CA GLU A 279 22.16 -2.09 -8.93
C GLU A 279 20.68 -1.77 -8.67
N LEU A 280 20.23 -0.60 -9.11
CA LEU A 280 18.84 -0.14 -8.88
C LEU A 280 17.82 -1.06 -9.54
N GLU A 281 18.15 -1.62 -10.70
CA GLU A 281 17.34 -2.57 -11.45
C GLU A 281 17.13 -3.88 -10.67
N GLN A 282 18.15 -4.35 -9.96
CA GLN A 282 18.05 -5.53 -9.10
C GLN A 282 17.30 -5.22 -7.81
N ILE A 283 17.58 -4.06 -7.22
CA ILE A 283 16.92 -3.63 -5.97
C ILE A 283 15.41 -3.42 -6.17
N GLN A 284 14.96 -2.96 -7.35
CA GLN A 284 13.53 -2.72 -7.60
C GLN A 284 12.67 -3.98 -7.46
N PHE A 285 13.22 -5.16 -7.72
CA PHE A 285 12.50 -6.44 -7.60
C PHE A 285 12.19 -6.76 -6.13
N LEU A 286 13.04 -6.39 -5.17
CA LEU A 286 12.82 -6.68 -3.75
C LEU A 286 11.53 -6.05 -3.22
N PRO A 287 11.30 -4.72 -3.29
CA PRO A 287 10.03 -4.12 -2.89
C PRO A 287 8.93 -4.25 -3.96
N GLY A 288 9.22 -4.82 -5.14
CA GLY A 288 8.29 -4.95 -6.26
C GLY A 288 7.82 -3.60 -6.80
N HIS A 289 8.77 -2.75 -7.16
CA HIS A 289 8.48 -1.50 -7.84
C HIS A 289 8.39 -1.72 -9.35
N VAL A 290 7.38 -1.15 -9.99
CA VAL A 290 7.15 -1.28 -11.44
C VAL A 290 8.19 -0.49 -12.26
N SER A 291 8.82 0.53 -11.67
CA SER A 291 9.85 1.32 -12.35
C SER A 291 11.03 1.66 -11.45
N VAL A 292 12.22 1.76 -12.04
CA VAL A 292 13.45 2.20 -11.38
C VAL A 292 13.26 3.59 -10.75
N GLN A 293 12.57 4.51 -11.41
CA GLN A 293 12.26 5.84 -10.87
C GLN A 293 11.50 5.79 -9.54
N THR A 294 10.65 4.76 -9.34
CA THR A 294 9.99 4.54 -8.07
C THR A 294 11.00 4.09 -7.02
N THR A 295 11.96 3.26 -7.38
CA THR A 295 13.05 2.81 -6.51
C THR A 295 13.98 3.98 -6.14
N GLU A 296 14.38 4.80 -7.09
CA GLU A 296 15.17 6.02 -6.85
C GLU A 296 14.49 6.96 -5.85
N ARG A 297 13.19 7.25 -6.03
CA ARG A 297 12.40 8.05 -5.09
C ARG A 297 12.29 7.39 -3.72
N TYR A 298 12.16 6.07 -3.71
CA TYR A 298 12.04 5.28 -2.49
C TYR A 298 13.33 5.31 -1.66
N LEU A 299 14.48 5.25 -2.34
CA LEU A 299 15.81 5.32 -1.74
C LEU A 299 16.24 6.76 -1.43
N GLY A 300 15.62 7.75 -2.05
CA GLY A 300 16.06 9.15 -1.98
C GLY A 300 17.43 9.35 -2.62
N CYS A 301 17.69 8.61 -3.71
CA CYS A 301 18.95 8.69 -4.43
C CYS A 301 19.22 10.11 -4.91
N LYS A 302 20.37 10.65 -4.53
CA LYS A 302 20.94 11.89 -5.05
C LYS A 302 22.22 11.55 -5.78
N GLN A 303 22.58 12.38 -6.74
CA GLN A 303 23.88 12.29 -7.40
C GLN A 303 25.00 12.27 -6.36
N ARG A 304 25.86 11.27 -6.42
CA ARG A 304 27.04 11.14 -5.56
C ARG A 304 28.20 11.87 -6.24
N LEU A 305 28.57 13.01 -5.70
CA LEU A 305 29.73 13.78 -6.18
C LEU A 305 31.07 13.18 -5.70
N ARG A 306 31.06 12.56 -4.50
CA ARG A 306 32.17 11.72 -4.04
C ARG A 306 31.97 10.29 -4.55
N ASN A 307 32.92 9.72 -5.25
CA ASN A 307 32.84 8.45 -5.99
C ASN A 307 31.78 8.52 -7.12
N ALA A 308 31.88 9.52 -7.95
CA ALA A 308 31.04 9.61 -9.15
C ALA A 308 31.31 8.42 -10.08
N VAL A 309 30.27 7.94 -10.76
CA VAL A 309 30.40 6.75 -11.64
C VAL A 309 31.41 6.99 -12.78
N ASN A 310 31.55 8.24 -13.22
CA ASN A 310 32.48 8.65 -14.24
C ASN A 310 33.96 8.72 -13.77
N ASP A 311 34.19 8.64 -12.44
CA ASP A 311 35.57 8.54 -11.91
C ASP A 311 36.20 7.15 -12.16
N LYS A 312 35.44 6.18 -12.67
CA LYS A 312 35.87 4.78 -12.83
C LYS A 312 35.62 4.24 -14.24
N ILE A 313 35.61 5.13 -15.25
CA ILE A 313 35.35 4.72 -16.64
C ILE A 313 36.58 4.18 -17.35
N GLY A 314 37.77 4.20 -16.70
CA GLY A 314 38.98 3.62 -17.24
C GLY A 314 39.62 4.41 -18.38
N LEU A 315 39.32 5.72 -18.47
CA LEU A 315 39.92 6.62 -19.46
C LEU A 315 41.05 7.49 -18.88
N GLU A 316 41.43 7.25 -17.63
CA GLU A 316 42.55 7.97 -17.00
C GLU A 316 43.85 7.67 -17.75
N PRO A 317 44.68 8.71 -18.07
CA PRO A 317 45.98 8.49 -18.62
C PRO A 317 46.83 7.65 -17.66
N ALA A 318 47.61 6.69 -18.20
CA ALA A 318 48.55 5.92 -17.40
C ALA A 318 49.45 6.90 -16.63
N THR A 319 49.44 6.84 -15.32
CA THR A 319 50.39 7.59 -14.48
C THR A 319 51.78 7.10 -14.79
N SER A 320 52.59 7.95 -15.44
CA SER A 320 54.02 7.76 -15.69
C SER A 320 54.82 7.73 -14.41
#